data_86be4ccaaf7196ad0fae9bdc2129aee1
#
_entry.id   86be4ccaaf7196ad0fae9bdc2129aee1
#
_cell.length_a   1.000
_cell.length_b   1.000
_cell.length_c   1.000
_cell.angle_alpha   90.00
_cell.angle_beta   90.00
_cell.angle_gamma   90.00
#
_symmetry.space_group_name_H-M   'P 1'
#
loop_
_entity.id
_entity.type
_entity.pdbx_description
1 polymer ?
#
loop_
_entity_poly.entity_id
_entity_poly.type
_entity_poly.pdbx_seq_one_letter_code
_entity_poly.pdbx_strand_id
1 'polypeptide(L)'
;MRLTLPAVLLAFSLLPLSGSAQEVSEPPTVVLSGVPFHITMLGGEGVGSVAYEVRTAAGAVLALGSVQARGETTASGLVVNSKADLPLQVTIGSSTHEVAPTLTPGWFSLLPPILAIALALIFREVIMALFAGVWLGALAVAGFNPLTATWRLIDSFIVPALGDTD
;
A
#
# COMPACT_ATOMS: atom_id res chain seq x y z
N MET A 1 59.59 -25.94 32.41
CA MET A 1 58.12 -26.05 32.49
C MET A 1 57.55 -24.70 32.06
N ARG A 2 57.18 -24.59 30.77
CA ARG A 2 56.68 -23.33 30.19
C ARG A 2 55.15 -23.47 30.02
N LEU A 3 54.38 -22.71 30.81
CA LEU A 3 52.92 -22.62 30.67
C LEU A 3 52.63 -21.65 29.49
N THR A 4 52.04 -22.17 28.46
CA THR A 4 51.42 -21.36 27.37
C THR A 4 49.96 -21.13 27.71
N LEU A 5 49.57 -19.87 27.98
CA LEU A 5 48.18 -19.47 28.09
C LEU A 5 47.57 -19.39 26.65
N PRO A 6 46.36 -19.95 26.42
CA PRO A 6 45.66 -19.71 25.20
C PRO A 6 44.96 -18.31 25.27
N ALA A 7 45.26 -17.47 24.29
CA ALA A 7 44.55 -16.22 24.08
C ALA A 7 43.11 -16.54 23.63
N VAL A 8 42.14 -16.27 24.49
CA VAL A 8 40.71 -16.30 24.14
C VAL A 8 40.39 -15.04 23.33
N LEU A 9 40.31 -15.18 22.02
CA LEU A 9 39.85 -14.15 21.11
C LEU A 9 38.32 -14.00 21.29
N LEU A 10 37.92 -12.97 22.05
CA LEU A 10 36.52 -12.55 22.15
C LEU A 10 36.13 -11.96 20.79
N ALA A 11 35.54 -12.78 19.93
CA ALA A 11 34.87 -12.34 18.73
C ALA A 11 33.60 -11.57 19.15
N PHE A 12 33.70 -10.28 19.27
CA PHE A 12 32.57 -9.39 19.43
C PHE A 12 31.85 -9.36 18.08
N SER A 13 30.84 -10.24 17.93
CA SER A 13 29.93 -10.22 16.78
C SER A 13 29.19 -8.87 16.82
N LEU A 14 29.55 -7.95 15.92
CA LEU A 14 28.71 -6.81 15.58
C LEU A 14 27.42 -7.37 14.96
N LEU A 15 26.41 -7.52 15.80
CA LEU A 15 25.03 -7.66 15.32
C LEU A 15 24.71 -6.35 14.58
N PRO A 16 24.29 -6.37 13.31
CA PRO A 16 23.80 -5.18 12.68
C PRO A 16 22.60 -4.70 13.50
N LEU A 17 22.68 -3.51 14.07
CA LEU A 17 21.49 -2.81 14.55
C LEU A 17 20.62 -2.61 13.30
N SER A 18 19.58 -3.43 13.19
CA SER A 18 18.50 -3.20 12.23
C SER A 18 17.74 -1.98 12.73
N GLY A 19 18.25 -0.79 12.39
CA GLY A 19 17.47 0.43 12.51
C GLY A 19 16.25 0.27 11.63
N SER A 20 15.05 0.57 12.16
CA SER A 20 13.83 0.56 11.37
C SER A 20 14.03 1.45 10.15
N ALA A 21 14.10 0.85 8.98
CA ALA A 21 14.30 1.57 7.74
C ALA A 21 13.11 2.50 7.49
N GLN A 22 13.37 3.64 6.88
CA GLN A 22 12.33 4.47 6.31
C GLN A 22 11.61 3.63 5.26
N GLU A 23 10.29 3.44 5.37
CA GLU A 23 9.54 2.50 4.56
C GLU A 23 8.22 3.12 4.11
N VAL A 24 7.75 2.65 2.94
CA VAL A 24 6.37 2.88 2.49
C VAL A 24 5.49 1.84 3.16
N SER A 25 4.60 2.29 4.06
CA SER A 25 3.82 1.39 4.93
C SER A 25 2.85 0.51 4.14
N GLU A 26 2.11 1.10 3.23
CA GLU A 26 1.11 0.39 2.42
C GLU A 26 1.17 0.88 0.96
N PRO A 27 2.05 0.31 0.13
CA PRO A 27 2.09 0.69 -1.27
C PRO A 27 0.80 0.27 -1.98
N PRO A 28 0.17 1.18 -2.76
CA PRO A 28 -1.05 0.85 -3.49
C PRO A 28 -0.78 -0.23 -4.53
N THR A 29 -1.60 -1.29 -4.53
CA THR A 29 -1.51 -2.37 -5.51
C THR A 29 -2.15 -1.98 -6.84
N VAL A 30 -3.21 -1.17 -6.78
CA VAL A 30 -3.99 -0.70 -7.93
C VAL A 30 -4.21 0.80 -7.81
N VAL A 31 -4.01 1.52 -8.90
CA VAL A 31 -4.28 2.96 -9.01
C VAL A 31 -5.19 3.19 -10.21
N LEU A 32 -6.16 4.06 -10.05
CA LEU A 32 -7.09 4.44 -11.11
C LEU A 32 -6.55 5.67 -11.86
N SER A 33 -6.53 5.60 -13.18
CA SER A 33 -6.10 6.72 -14.02
C SER A 33 -6.96 7.95 -13.79
N GLY A 34 -6.31 9.08 -13.50
CA GLY A 34 -6.97 10.36 -13.26
C GLY A 34 -7.67 10.48 -11.90
N VAL A 35 -7.62 9.47 -11.04
CA VAL A 35 -8.22 9.50 -9.70
C VAL A 35 -7.14 9.73 -8.65
N PRO A 36 -7.33 10.70 -7.73
CA PRO A 36 -6.38 10.93 -6.65
C PRO A 36 -6.26 9.72 -5.72
N PHE A 37 -5.05 9.38 -5.34
CA PHE A 37 -4.75 8.35 -4.36
C PHE A 37 -3.75 8.87 -3.31
N HIS A 38 -3.40 8.06 -2.35
CA HIS A 38 -2.46 8.40 -1.29
C HIS A 38 -1.41 7.31 -1.10
N ILE A 39 -0.28 7.70 -0.55
CA ILE A 39 0.80 6.80 -0.12
C ILE A 39 1.17 7.17 1.31
N THR A 40 1.21 6.18 2.18
CA THR A 40 1.58 6.33 3.57
C THR A 40 3.05 5.93 3.76
N MET A 41 3.81 6.78 4.43
CA MET A 41 5.24 6.64 4.67
C MET A 41 5.53 6.66 6.15
N LEU A 42 6.43 5.79 6.59
CA LEU A 42 6.94 5.74 7.95
C LEU A 42 8.31 6.40 8.01
N GLY A 43 8.47 7.32 8.95
CA GLY A 43 9.76 7.87 9.32
C GLY A 43 10.54 6.84 10.12
N GLY A 44 11.75 6.49 9.65
CA GLY A 44 12.64 5.56 10.33
C GLY A 44 13.07 6.04 11.73
N GLU A 45 13.85 5.21 12.41
CA GLU A 45 14.46 5.58 13.70
C GLU A 45 15.44 6.76 13.49
N GLY A 46 15.25 7.82 14.28
CA GLY A 46 16.07 9.01 14.19
C GLY A 46 15.54 10.13 15.08
N VAL A 47 16.08 11.32 14.90
CA VAL A 47 15.63 12.55 15.58
C VAL A 47 15.33 13.59 14.50
N GLY A 48 14.16 14.24 14.60
CA GLY A 48 13.76 15.29 13.69
C GLY A 48 12.83 14.83 12.56
N SER A 49 12.74 15.61 11.50
CA SER A 49 11.94 15.32 10.32
C SER A 49 12.85 15.01 9.13
N VAL A 50 12.40 14.08 8.28
CA VAL A 50 13.09 13.65 7.07
C VAL A 50 12.26 14.08 5.87
N ALA A 51 12.89 14.72 4.89
CA ALA A 51 12.21 15.10 3.65
C ALA A 51 11.83 13.86 2.84
N TYR A 52 10.65 13.89 2.22
CA TYR A 52 10.24 12.90 1.24
C TYR A 52 9.89 13.56 -0.09
N GLU A 53 10.05 12.79 -1.14
CA GLU A 53 9.70 13.16 -2.49
C GLU A 53 9.08 11.97 -3.23
N VAL A 54 7.96 12.21 -3.92
CA VAL A 54 7.30 11.22 -4.78
C VAL A 54 7.43 11.68 -6.23
N ARG A 55 8.09 10.87 -7.06
CA ARG A 55 8.29 11.14 -8.49
C ARG A 55 7.67 10.06 -9.36
N THR A 56 7.27 10.45 -10.56
CA THR A 56 6.94 9.49 -11.63
C THR A 56 8.21 8.93 -12.27
N ALA A 57 8.09 7.81 -13.02
CA ALA A 57 9.17 7.30 -13.85
C ALA A 57 9.67 8.31 -14.88
N ALA A 58 8.81 9.22 -15.34
CA ALA A 58 9.16 10.31 -16.23
C ALA A 58 9.90 11.48 -15.51
N GLY A 59 10.09 11.41 -14.19
CA GLY A 59 10.78 12.40 -13.39
C GLY A 59 9.91 13.56 -12.89
N ALA A 60 8.60 13.55 -13.16
CA ALA A 60 7.69 14.57 -12.65
C ALA A 60 7.47 14.38 -11.14
N VAL A 61 7.54 15.48 -10.39
CA VAL A 61 7.31 15.46 -8.94
C VAL A 61 5.81 15.54 -8.68
N LEU A 62 5.27 14.53 -7.96
CA LEU A 62 3.86 14.46 -7.57
C LEU A 62 3.62 15.04 -6.18
N ALA A 63 4.54 14.82 -5.25
CA ALA A 63 4.45 15.37 -3.90
C ALA A 63 5.82 15.59 -3.29
N LEU A 64 5.89 16.60 -2.41
CA LEU A 64 7.04 16.92 -1.57
C LEU A 64 6.54 17.18 -0.15
N GLY A 65 7.32 16.77 0.84
CA GLY A 65 7.01 17.04 2.23
C GLY A 65 8.05 16.51 3.19
N SER A 66 7.66 16.35 4.44
CA SER A 66 8.51 15.77 5.46
C SER A 66 7.74 14.80 6.35
N VAL A 67 8.39 13.74 6.77
CA VAL A 67 7.89 12.77 7.74
C VAL A 67 8.69 12.89 9.03
N GLN A 68 8.01 12.89 10.17
CA GLN A 68 8.66 12.90 11.49
C GLN A 68 9.31 11.55 11.74
N ALA A 69 10.49 11.55 12.37
CA ALA A 69 11.10 10.32 12.85
C ALA A 69 10.14 9.56 13.78
N ARG A 70 10.01 8.25 13.57
CA ARG A 70 9.02 7.37 14.24
C ARG A 70 7.56 7.77 14.05
N GLY A 71 7.29 8.69 13.12
CA GLY A 71 5.96 9.14 12.75
C GLY A 71 5.51 8.54 11.42
N GLU A 72 4.24 8.75 11.14
CA GLU A 72 3.60 8.39 9.89
C GLU A 72 3.14 9.66 9.17
N THR A 73 3.29 9.69 7.87
CA THR A 73 2.80 10.80 7.04
C THR A 73 2.20 10.25 5.77
N THR A 74 1.04 10.79 5.39
CA THR A 74 0.34 10.40 4.17
C THR A 74 0.47 11.50 3.13
N ALA A 75 1.09 11.19 2.00
CA ALA A 75 1.06 12.02 0.81
C ALA A 75 -0.25 11.74 0.06
N SER A 76 -1.15 12.71 0.04
CA SER A 76 -2.48 12.60 -0.60
C SER A 76 -2.57 13.45 -1.86
N GLY A 77 -3.57 13.16 -2.70
CA GLY A 77 -3.80 13.90 -3.93
C GLY A 77 -2.84 13.53 -5.08
N LEU A 78 -2.16 12.39 -4.98
CA LEU A 78 -1.31 11.88 -6.05
C LEU A 78 -2.17 11.43 -7.22
N VAL A 79 -1.85 11.88 -8.43
CA VAL A 79 -2.59 11.52 -9.65
C VAL A 79 -1.63 10.95 -10.68
N VAL A 80 -1.96 9.79 -11.24
CA VAL A 80 -1.24 9.15 -12.35
C VAL A 80 -2.22 8.99 -13.51
N ASN A 81 -1.82 9.43 -14.68
CA ASN A 81 -2.67 9.41 -15.87
C ASN A 81 -2.24 8.36 -16.89
N SER A 82 -0.96 7.99 -16.91
CA SER A 82 -0.37 7.09 -17.91
C SER A 82 0.45 5.98 -17.27
N LYS A 83 0.52 4.85 -17.95
CA LYS A 83 1.46 3.77 -17.59
C LYS A 83 2.93 4.21 -17.70
N ALA A 84 3.23 5.22 -18.51
CA ALA A 84 4.58 5.77 -18.62
C ALA A 84 5.02 6.53 -17.35
N ASP A 85 4.08 6.92 -16.49
CA ASP A 85 4.37 7.57 -15.20
C ASP A 85 4.78 6.55 -14.12
N LEU A 86 4.60 5.26 -14.37
CA LEU A 86 4.93 4.16 -13.46
C LEU A 86 6.25 3.50 -13.86
N PRO A 87 7.02 2.97 -12.91
CA PRO A 87 6.80 2.96 -11.46
C PRO A 87 7.00 4.31 -10.80
N LEU A 88 6.39 4.51 -9.63
CA LEU A 88 6.63 5.68 -8.80
C LEU A 88 7.89 5.48 -7.95
N GLN A 89 8.71 6.51 -7.87
CA GLN A 89 9.88 6.55 -6.99
C GLN A 89 9.54 7.38 -5.76
N VAL A 90 9.52 6.74 -4.61
CA VAL A 90 9.31 7.38 -3.30
C VAL A 90 10.65 7.45 -2.60
N THR A 91 11.21 8.64 -2.52
CA THR A 91 12.47 8.88 -1.80
C THR A 91 12.16 9.45 -0.42
N ILE A 92 12.65 8.82 0.63
CA ILE A 92 12.51 9.25 2.01
C ILE A 92 13.95 9.39 2.57
N GLY A 93 14.40 10.60 2.76
CA GLY A 93 15.80 10.87 3.14
C GLY A 93 16.81 10.31 2.15
N SER A 94 17.52 9.27 2.53
CA SER A 94 18.50 8.58 1.69
C SER A 94 17.98 7.28 1.07
N SER A 95 16.78 6.85 1.43
CA SER A 95 16.17 5.59 0.96
C SER A 95 15.22 5.86 -0.19
N THR A 96 15.31 5.08 -1.27
CA THR A 96 14.39 5.16 -2.41
C THR A 96 13.65 3.84 -2.53
N HIS A 97 12.34 3.93 -2.57
CA HIS A 97 11.42 2.79 -2.73
C HIS A 97 10.71 2.92 -4.06
N GLU A 98 10.63 1.82 -4.78
CA GLU A 98 9.91 1.74 -6.04
C GLU A 98 8.52 1.15 -5.79
N VAL A 99 7.49 1.90 -6.18
CA VAL A 99 6.08 1.50 -6.05
C VAL A 99 5.52 1.34 -7.46
N ALA A 100 5.19 0.10 -7.82
CA ALA A 100 4.71 -0.25 -9.16
C ALA A 100 3.25 -0.74 -9.12
N PRO A 101 2.27 0.16 -8.90
CA PRO A 101 0.87 -0.22 -8.90
C PRO A 101 0.38 -0.56 -10.31
N THR A 102 -0.66 -1.39 -10.39
CA THR A 102 -1.36 -1.63 -11.64
C THR A 102 -2.25 -0.45 -11.98
N LEU A 103 -2.01 0.22 -13.12
CA LEU A 103 -2.87 1.29 -13.59
C LEU A 103 -4.12 0.73 -14.26
N THR A 104 -5.28 1.07 -13.71
CA THR A 104 -6.59 0.69 -14.21
C THR A 104 -7.33 1.94 -14.71
N PRO A 105 -8.11 1.87 -15.79
CA PRO A 105 -8.88 3.02 -16.27
C PRO A 105 -9.81 3.56 -15.18
N GLY A 106 -9.91 4.89 -15.03
CA GLY A 106 -10.69 5.53 -13.98
C GLY A 106 -12.20 5.20 -13.99
N TRP A 107 -12.78 4.94 -15.18
CA TRP A 107 -14.19 4.55 -15.30
C TRP A 107 -14.51 3.20 -14.62
N PHE A 108 -13.50 2.39 -14.35
CA PHE A 108 -13.64 1.11 -13.66
C PHE A 108 -14.21 1.27 -12.25
N SER A 109 -14.03 2.44 -11.62
CA SER A 109 -14.62 2.75 -10.30
C SER A 109 -16.16 2.80 -10.32
N LEU A 110 -16.76 3.05 -11.48
CA LEU A 110 -18.22 3.10 -11.65
C LEU A 110 -18.83 1.72 -11.89
N LEU A 111 -18.01 0.73 -12.26
CA LEU A 111 -18.49 -0.59 -12.64
C LEU A 111 -19.21 -1.33 -11.49
N PRO A 112 -18.68 -1.38 -10.25
CA PRO A 112 -19.37 -2.04 -9.15
C PRO A 112 -20.77 -1.46 -8.86
N PRO A 113 -20.95 -0.13 -8.68
CA PRO A 113 -22.27 0.42 -8.41
C PRO A 113 -23.23 0.26 -9.58
N ILE A 114 -22.79 0.44 -10.83
CA ILE A 114 -23.66 0.25 -12.01
C ILE A 114 -24.11 -1.20 -12.08
N LEU A 115 -23.21 -2.16 -11.85
CA LEU A 115 -23.54 -3.58 -11.91
C LEU A 115 -24.46 -3.99 -10.77
N ALA A 116 -24.29 -3.43 -9.55
CA ALA A 116 -25.20 -3.66 -8.43
C ALA A 116 -26.63 -3.17 -8.75
N ILE A 117 -26.75 -1.98 -9.34
CA ILE A 117 -28.05 -1.43 -9.76
C ILE A 117 -28.68 -2.30 -10.86
N ALA A 118 -27.88 -2.68 -11.87
CA ALA A 118 -28.37 -3.53 -12.95
C ALA A 118 -28.86 -4.90 -12.44
N LEU A 119 -28.10 -5.53 -11.54
CA LEU A 119 -28.49 -6.79 -10.91
C LEU A 119 -29.74 -6.63 -10.04
N ALA A 120 -29.87 -5.53 -9.28
CA ALA A 120 -31.06 -5.25 -8.49
C ALA A 120 -32.33 -5.14 -9.36
N LEU A 121 -32.20 -4.52 -10.53
CA LEU A 121 -33.32 -4.39 -11.49
C LEU A 121 -33.67 -5.72 -12.15
N ILE A 122 -32.68 -6.54 -12.50
CA ILE A 122 -32.89 -7.83 -13.18
C ILE A 122 -33.48 -8.88 -12.23
N PHE A 123 -32.87 -9.02 -11.06
CA PHE A 123 -33.26 -10.08 -10.11
C PHE A 123 -34.34 -9.65 -9.14
N ARG A 124 -34.65 -8.36 -9.04
CA ARG A 124 -35.55 -7.78 -8.03
C ARG A 124 -35.18 -8.11 -6.58
N GLU A 125 -33.92 -8.47 -6.36
CA GLU A 125 -33.37 -8.93 -5.11
C GLU A 125 -32.21 -8.01 -4.70
N VAL A 126 -32.45 -7.13 -3.72
CA VAL A 126 -31.48 -6.11 -3.27
C VAL A 126 -30.26 -6.76 -2.61
N ILE A 127 -30.47 -7.82 -1.83
CA ILE A 127 -29.39 -8.49 -1.08
C ILE A 127 -28.37 -9.11 -2.03
N MET A 128 -28.84 -9.84 -3.05
CA MET A 128 -27.97 -10.43 -4.07
C MET A 128 -27.21 -9.37 -4.87
N ALA A 129 -27.88 -8.26 -5.18
CA ALA A 129 -27.26 -7.17 -5.91
C ALA A 129 -26.15 -6.46 -5.11
N LEU A 130 -26.40 -6.21 -3.82
CA LEU A 130 -25.38 -5.64 -2.92
C LEU A 130 -24.20 -6.57 -2.74
N PHE A 131 -24.45 -7.86 -2.51
CA PHE A 131 -23.39 -8.87 -2.40
C PHE A 131 -22.52 -8.90 -3.66
N ALA A 132 -23.15 -8.95 -4.84
CA ALA A 132 -22.43 -8.94 -6.12
C ALA A 132 -21.62 -7.66 -6.32
N GLY A 133 -22.16 -6.49 -5.92
CA GLY A 133 -21.43 -5.22 -5.98
C GLY A 133 -20.18 -5.21 -5.12
N VAL A 134 -20.28 -5.66 -3.87
CA VAL A 134 -19.15 -5.76 -2.95
C VAL A 134 -18.12 -6.78 -3.43
N TRP A 135 -18.59 -7.93 -3.92
CA TRP A 135 -17.70 -8.97 -4.47
C TRP A 135 -16.93 -8.48 -5.69
N LEU A 136 -17.58 -7.74 -6.59
CA LEU A 136 -16.93 -7.16 -7.76
C LEU A 136 -15.92 -6.07 -7.36
N GLY A 137 -16.23 -5.27 -6.35
CA GLY A 137 -15.28 -4.33 -5.78
C GLY A 137 -14.03 -5.04 -5.24
N ALA A 138 -14.23 -6.11 -4.46
CA ALA A 138 -13.15 -6.95 -3.95
C ALA A 138 -12.33 -7.61 -5.08
N LEU A 139 -13.01 -8.05 -6.16
CA LEU A 139 -12.37 -8.63 -7.35
C LEU A 139 -11.47 -7.63 -8.06
N ALA A 140 -11.91 -6.39 -8.22
CA ALA A 140 -11.11 -5.34 -8.83
C ALA A 140 -9.84 -5.04 -7.99
N VAL A 141 -9.97 -4.94 -6.67
CA VAL A 141 -8.84 -4.73 -5.74
C VAL A 141 -7.90 -5.94 -5.68
N ALA A 142 -8.43 -7.16 -5.88
CA ALA A 142 -7.65 -8.41 -5.91
C ALA A 142 -6.97 -8.68 -7.27
N GLY A 143 -6.90 -7.68 -8.17
CA GLY A 143 -6.28 -7.84 -9.48
C GLY A 143 -6.98 -8.87 -10.36
N PHE A 144 -8.32 -8.98 -10.26
CA PHE A 144 -9.18 -9.93 -10.98
C PHE A 144 -8.96 -11.41 -10.62
N ASN A 145 -8.38 -11.68 -9.45
CA ASN A 145 -8.28 -13.04 -8.93
C ASN A 145 -9.52 -13.39 -8.07
N PRO A 146 -10.42 -14.29 -8.54
CA PRO A 146 -11.68 -14.57 -7.85
C PRO A 146 -11.49 -15.27 -6.50
N LEU A 147 -10.45 -16.09 -6.34
CA LEU A 147 -10.15 -16.74 -5.07
C LEU A 147 -9.71 -15.72 -4.01
N THR A 148 -8.80 -14.82 -4.38
CA THR A 148 -8.33 -13.76 -3.49
C THR A 148 -9.44 -12.77 -3.16
N ALA A 149 -10.32 -12.44 -4.13
CA ALA A 149 -11.48 -11.59 -3.92
C ALA A 149 -12.45 -12.20 -2.91
N THR A 150 -12.73 -13.49 -3.02
CA THR A 150 -13.63 -14.20 -2.10
C THR A 150 -13.04 -14.30 -0.69
N TRP A 151 -11.74 -14.57 -0.55
CA TRP A 151 -11.05 -14.56 0.74
C TRP A 151 -11.09 -13.17 1.40
N ARG A 152 -10.79 -12.13 0.65
CA ARG A 152 -10.86 -10.75 1.17
C ARG A 152 -12.27 -10.35 1.57
N LEU A 153 -13.29 -10.77 0.81
CA LEU A 153 -14.67 -10.50 1.16
C LEU A 153 -15.03 -11.09 2.53
N ILE A 154 -14.61 -12.32 2.81
CA ILE A 154 -14.89 -13.00 4.08
C ILE A 154 -14.10 -12.35 5.21
N ASP A 155 -12.79 -12.19 5.03
CA ASP A 155 -11.86 -11.76 6.08
C ASP A 155 -12.02 -10.26 6.41
N SER A 156 -12.12 -9.41 5.39
CA SER A 156 -12.11 -7.96 5.57
C SER A 156 -13.50 -7.33 5.75
N PHE A 157 -14.56 -8.01 5.36
CA PHE A 157 -15.92 -7.45 5.42
C PHE A 157 -16.88 -8.25 6.29
N ILE A 158 -16.89 -9.58 6.17
CA ILE A 158 -17.86 -10.41 6.90
C ILE A 158 -17.40 -10.63 8.35
N VAL A 159 -16.14 -10.99 8.57
CA VAL A 159 -15.61 -11.25 9.90
C VAL A 159 -15.68 -10.02 10.81
N PRO A 160 -15.25 -8.82 10.40
CA PRO A 160 -15.42 -7.60 11.20
C PRO A 160 -16.87 -7.27 11.48
N ALA A 161 -17.76 -7.39 10.47
CA ALA A 161 -19.19 -7.11 10.62
C ALA A 161 -19.91 -8.05 11.60
N LEU A 162 -19.42 -9.28 11.76
CA LEU A 162 -19.96 -10.25 12.73
C LEU A 162 -19.31 -10.12 14.11
N GLY A 163 -18.09 -9.57 14.17
CA GLY A 163 -17.34 -9.38 15.41
C GLY A 163 -17.62 -8.08 16.14
N ASP A 164 -18.27 -7.13 15.50
CA ASP A 164 -18.65 -5.83 16.06
C ASP A 164 -19.95 -6.03 16.86
N THR A 165 -19.79 -6.58 18.05
CA THR A 165 -20.86 -6.62 19.05
C THR A 165 -20.73 -5.37 19.92
N ASP A 166 -21.62 -4.38 19.71
CA ASP A 166 -21.85 -3.25 20.61
C ASP A 166 -22.05 -3.69 22.09
#